data_53d63d3e8c0a47c4264657ff3dd54fee
#
_entry.id   53d63d3e8c0a47c4264657ff3dd54fee
#
_cell.length_a   1.000
_cell.length_b   1.000
_cell.length_c   1.000
_cell.angle_alpha   90.00
_cell.angle_beta   90.00
_cell.angle_gamma   90.00
#
_symmetry.space_group_name_H-M   'P 1'
#
loop_
_entity.id
_entity.type
_entity.pdbx_description
1 polymer ?
#
loop_
_entity_poly.entity_id
_entity_poly.type
_entity_poly.pdbx_seq_one_letter_code
_entity_poly.pdbx_strand_id
1 'polypeptide(L)'
;MTSVLLSRRALLSAAGLSTAALSTTALGQASPPQGRSWPTSWPAAGPDLTGTPAAPVVIPSAPEPQGIISDASFPLWPEGQMPDAAHTEAARLVLERGAPGGHDRAILHVNQPFLEVFRPAVPNGAAVIIAPGGGYFRLAIDKEGAAPARRLNQSGVTAFVLNYRLPADGWASGYDAPVQDIQRAIRLVRARAATWNLDVARIGVMGFSAGGNLAAAAVARFDDQVYAAIDAADRISARPDFACLCYAAMNMGNRPQGDASPGDLRPLDQRVRPGLPPVFLVHAADDDTVPVSHSMDMFTACKAANVPVEMHIYQEGGHGFGLSLPANRPASHWPGAFDTWARRTGILG
;
A
#
# COMPACT_ATOMS: atom_id res chain seq x y z
N MET A 1 -12.83 -73.42 23.27
CA MET A 1 -12.65 -74.52 22.30
C MET A 1 -11.87 -73.86 21.14
N THR A 2 -10.57 -74.09 21.16
CA THR A 2 -9.72 -74.77 20.19
C THR A 2 -9.43 -74.00 18.93
N SER A 3 -8.34 -73.28 18.91
CA SER A 3 -7.08 -73.41 18.25
C SER A 3 -7.09 -74.14 16.90
N VAL A 4 -6.41 -73.52 15.87
CA VAL A 4 -5.31 -74.17 15.13
C VAL A 4 -4.54 -73.12 14.28
N LEU A 5 -3.27 -72.95 14.59
CA LEU A 5 -2.18 -72.46 13.75
C LEU A 5 -1.88 -73.46 12.61
N LEU A 6 -1.51 -72.96 11.45
CA LEU A 6 -0.58 -73.68 10.59
C LEU A 6 0.23 -72.68 9.68
N SER A 7 1.54 -72.71 9.94
CA SER A 7 2.61 -72.19 9.11
C SER A 7 2.94 -73.16 7.96
N ARG A 8 3.42 -72.65 6.80
CA ARG A 8 4.46 -73.37 6.02
C ARG A 8 5.19 -72.41 5.06
N ARG A 9 6.45 -72.56 5.18
CA ARG A 9 7.61 -72.04 4.51
C ARG A 9 7.72 -72.43 3.01
N ALA A 10 8.34 -71.50 2.26
CA ALA A 10 9.44 -71.66 1.29
C ALA A 10 9.21 -72.46 0.01
N LEU A 11 9.47 -71.77 -1.09
CA LEU A 11 10.36 -72.35 -2.14
C LEU A 11 10.96 -71.20 -2.99
N LEU A 12 12.28 -71.20 -2.99
CA LEU A 12 13.14 -70.38 -3.88
C LEU A 12 13.06 -70.94 -5.30
N SER A 13 13.03 -70.06 -6.31
CA SER A 13 13.73 -70.34 -7.55
C SER A 13 14.23 -69.03 -8.15
N ALA A 14 15.52 -69.04 -8.43
CA ALA A 14 16.28 -67.93 -9.05
C ALA A 14 16.05 -67.92 -10.57
N ALA A 15 15.88 -66.71 -11.11
CA ALA A 15 16.15 -66.48 -12.53
C ALA A 15 16.51 -64.99 -12.77
N GLY A 16 17.72 -64.76 -13.20
CA GLY A 16 18.12 -63.76 -14.19
C GLY A 16 18.14 -62.29 -13.72
N LEU A 17 19.28 -61.85 -13.19
CA LEU A 17 19.68 -60.44 -13.15
C LEU A 17 19.93 -59.93 -14.57
N SER A 18 19.12 -58.98 -15.01
CA SER A 18 19.49 -58.05 -16.08
C SER A 18 19.52 -56.66 -15.46
N THR A 19 20.72 -56.16 -15.21
CA THR A 19 20.99 -54.79 -14.76
C THR A 19 20.80 -53.82 -15.92
N ALA A 20 19.62 -53.28 -16.08
CA ALA A 20 19.41 -52.07 -16.88
C ALA A 20 19.82 -50.88 -16.01
N ALA A 21 20.96 -50.30 -16.32
CA ALA A 21 21.38 -49.01 -15.74
C ALA A 21 20.39 -47.94 -16.18
N LEU A 22 19.52 -47.52 -15.26
CA LEU A 22 18.73 -46.30 -15.40
C LEU A 22 19.69 -45.12 -15.26
N SER A 23 20.04 -44.51 -16.39
CA SER A 23 20.68 -43.21 -16.44
C SER A 23 19.71 -42.20 -15.79
N THR A 24 19.97 -41.83 -14.56
CA THR A 24 19.38 -40.64 -13.95
C THR A 24 19.99 -39.43 -14.67
N THR A 25 19.33 -38.95 -15.73
CA THR A 25 19.52 -37.57 -16.19
C THR A 25 19.11 -36.68 -15.04
N ALA A 26 20.10 -36.11 -14.38
CA ALA A 26 19.89 -35.03 -13.46
C ALA A 26 19.13 -33.93 -14.21
N LEU A 27 17.85 -33.74 -13.84
CA LEU A 27 17.12 -32.53 -14.19
C LEU A 27 17.92 -31.39 -13.58
N GLY A 28 18.63 -30.65 -14.44
CA GLY A 28 19.34 -29.46 -14.04
C GLY A 28 18.34 -28.58 -13.31
N GLN A 29 18.61 -28.35 -12.05
CA GLN A 29 17.92 -27.30 -11.30
C GLN A 29 18.17 -26.00 -12.05
N ALA A 30 17.16 -25.51 -12.77
CA ALA A 30 17.17 -24.15 -13.28
C ALA A 30 17.38 -23.25 -12.05
N SER A 31 18.50 -22.53 -12.03
CA SER A 31 18.71 -21.48 -11.04
C SER A 31 17.48 -20.57 -11.08
N PRO A 32 16.93 -20.19 -9.92
CA PRO A 32 15.83 -19.23 -9.91
C PRO A 32 16.29 -18.00 -10.72
N PRO A 33 15.40 -17.39 -11.52
CA PRO A 33 15.74 -16.16 -12.22
C PRO A 33 16.30 -15.20 -11.17
N GLN A 34 17.51 -14.71 -11.41
CA GLN A 34 18.13 -13.70 -10.56
C GLN A 34 17.20 -12.51 -10.60
N GLY A 35 16.45 -12.30 -9.51
CA GLY A 35 15.59 -11.15 -9.36
C GLY A 35 16.43 -9.92 -9.68
N ARG A 36 15.95 -9.05 -10.56
CA ARG A 36 16.58 -7.75 -10.76
C ARG A 36 16.68 -7.14 -9.37
N SER A 37 17.92 -6.94 -8.91
CA SER A 37 18.15 -6.19 -7.68
C SER A 37 17.46 -4.84 -7.84
N TRP A 38 16.70 -4.44 -6.84
CA TRP A 38 16.29 -3.04 -6.69
C TRP A 38 17.52 -2.18 -6.97
N PRO A 39 17.38 -1.03 -7.64
CA PRO A 39 18.50 -0.13 -7.80
C PRO A 39 19.17 0.02 -6.44
N THR A 40 20.42 -0.38 -6.32
CA THR A 40 21.20 -0.31 -5.07
C THR A 40 21.44 1.12 -4.64
N SER A 41 20.93 2.07 -5.42
CA SER A 41 20.84 3.48 -5.12
C SER A 41 19.45 3.98 -5.52
N TRP A 42 18.55 4.14 -4.57
CA TRP A 42 17.57 5.18 -4.70
C TRP A 42 18.37 6.46 -4.91
N PRO A 43 18.02 7.33 -5.88
CA PRO A 43 18.65 8.62 -5.94
C PRO A 43 18.49 9.24 -4.55
N ALA A 44 19.60 9.52 -3.88
CA ALA A 44 19.65 10.11 -2.54
C ALA A 44 19.07 11.52 -2.52
N ALA A 45 18.74 12.04 -3.68
CA ALA A 45 17.88 13.17 -3.98
C ALA A 45 17.09 12.75 -5.21
N GLY A 46 15.82 13.15 -5.33
CA GLY A 46 15.07 13.07 -6.59
C GLY A 46 15.94 13.57 -7.75
N PRO A 47 15.50 13.46 -9.01
CA PRO A 47 16.32 13.79 -10.16
C PRO A 47 17.11 15.06 -9.88
N ASP A 48 18.43 15.02 -10.11
CA ASP A 48 19.35 16.09 -9.79
C ASP A 48 18.79 17.46 -10.26
N LEU A 49 18.20 18.18 -9.32
CA LEU A 49 17.65 19.52 -9.52
C LEU A 49 18.70 20.58 -9.18
N THR A 50 19.99 20.24 -9.23
CA THR A 50 21.11 21.17 -9.03
C THR A 50 21.25 22.22 -10.14
N GLY A 51 20.35 22.23 -11.13
CA GLY A 51 20.09 23.43 -11.90
C GLY A 51 19.67 24.53 -10.93
N THR A 52 20.38 25.66 -10.94
CA THR A 52 20.05 26.90 -10.22
C THR A 52 18.53 26.99 -10.08
N PRO A 53 17.95 27.14 -8.89
CA PRO A 53 16.52 27.24 -8.75
C PRO A 53 16.06 28.37 -9.65
N ALA A 54 15.47 28.05 -10.79
CA ALA A 54 14.65 29.00 -11.48
C ALA A 54 13.67 29.51 -10.44
N ALA A 55 13.49 30.79 -10.32
CA ALA A 55 12.53 31.40 -9.40
C ALA A 55 11.28 30.52 -9.37
N PRO A 56 10.69 30.27 -8.18
CA PRO A 56 9.59 29.32 -8.05
C PRO A 56 8.64 29.61 -9.19
N VAL A 57 8.54 28.67 -10.12
CA VAL A 57 7.54 28.75 -11.18
C VAL A 57 6.25 28.60 -10.43
N VAL A 58 5.64 29.73 -10.08
CA VAL A 58 4.22 29.79 -9.77
C VAL A 58 3.57 29.34 -11.06
N ILE A 59 3.34 28.03 -11.19
CA ILE A 59 2.50 27.52 -12.25
C ILE A 59 1.16 28.18 -11.97
N PRO A 60 0.70 29.10 -12.84
CA PRO A 60 -0.66 29.61 -12.70
C PRO A 60 -1.51 28.37 -12.64
N SER A 61 -2.35 28.24 -11.62
CA SER A 61 -3.28 27.13 -11.51
C SER A 61 -4.00 27.01 -12.83
N ALA A 62 -3.52 26.12 -13.70
CA ALA A 62 -4.28 25.74 -14.88
C ALA A 62 -5.65 25.33 -14.34
N PRO A 63 -6.76 25.74 -14.96
CA PRO A 63 -8.08 25.35 -14.48
C PRO A 63 -8.06 23.83 -14.36
N GLU A 64 -8.17 23.35 -13.10
CA GLU A 64 -8.18 21.92 -12.84
C GLU A 64 -9.32 21.30 -13.63
N PRO A 65 -9.11 20.16 -14.29
CA PRO A 65 -10.19 19.52 -15.03
C PRO A 65 -11.34 19.23 -14.08
N GLN A 66 -12.53 19.59 -14.49
CA GLN A 66 -13.74 19.30 -13.74
C GLN A 66 -13.78 17.81 -13.44
N GLY A 67 -13.70 17.43 -12.15
CA GLY A 67 -13.79 16.06 -11.68
C GLY A 67 -12.61 15.55 -10.84
N ILE A 68 -11.46 16.22 -10.84
CA ILE A 68 -10.29 15.81 -10.04
C ILE A 68 -10.08 16.75 -8.83
N ILE A 69 -10.85 17.83 -8.72
CA ILE A 69 -10.76 18.77 -7.61
C ILE A 69 -11.36 18.16 -6.34
N SER A 70 -10.63 18.28 -5.23
CA SER A 70 -11.14 17.94 -3.90
C SER A 70 -12.22 18.93 -3.47
N ASP A 71 -13.21 18.46 -2.71
CA ASP A 71 -14.30 19.30 -2.21
C ASP A 71 -13.85 20.18 -1.03
N ALA A 72 -12.79 19.77 -0.33
CA ALA A 72 -12.19 20.49 0.79
C ALA A 72 -10.79 19.91 1.09
N SER A 73 -10.00 20.64 1.85
CA SER A 73 -8.76 20.13 2.44
C SER A 73 -8.57 20.65 3.85
N PHE A 74 -7.82 19.91 4.68
CA PHE A 74 -7.45 20.36 6.02
C PHE A 74 -6.13 19.75 6.49
N PRO A 75 -5.33 20.48 7.30
CA PRO A 75 -4.06 20.00 7.79
C PRO A 75 -4.25 18.87 8.81
N LEU A 76 -3.28 17.97 8.90
CA LEU A 76 -3.26 16.90 9.90
C LEU A 76 -2.88 17.44 11.30
N TRP A 77 -1.94 18.34 11.33
CA TRP A 77 -1.33 18.82 12.55
C TRP A 77 -1.69 20.29 12.80
N PRO A 78 -1.99 20.66 14.04
CA PRO A 78 -2.07 22.07 14.40
C PRO A 78 -0.72 22.76 14.17
N GLU A 79 -0.75 24.06 13.94
CA GLU A 79 0.46 24.86 13.75
C GLU A 79 1.45 24.66 14.93
N GLY A 80 2.71 24.40 14.59
CA GLY A 80 3.78 24.19 15.56
C GLY A 80 3.74 22.90 16.36
N GLN A 81 2.76 21.99 16.13
CA GLN A 81 2.61 20.75 16.90
C GLN A 81 2.88 19.48 16.08
N MET A 82 3.30 19.63 14.84
CA MET A 82 3.70 18.49 14.01
C MET A 82 5.00 17.87 14.59
N PRO A 83 5.09 16.54 14.71
CA PRO A 83 6.37 15.89 15.02
C PRO A 83 7.43 16.31 13.99
N ASP A 84 8.68 16.53 14.46
CA ASP A 84 9.79 16.97 13.61
C ASP A 84 9.60 18.36 12.96
N ALA A 85 8.78 19.23 13.53
CA ALA A 85 8.44 20.55 12.99
C ALA A 85 9.66 21.47 12.74
N ALA A 86 10.81 21.16 13.30
CA ALA A 86 12.06 21.88 13.04
C ALA A 86 12.64 21.60 11.65
N HIS A 87 12.18 20.58 10.94
CA HIS A 87 12.58 20.27 9.59
C HIS A 87 11.71 21.08 8.60
N THR A 88 12.26 22.08 7.94
CA THR A 88 11.42 23.07 7.26
C THR A 88 11.84 23.46 5.83
N GLU A 89 12.76 22.76 5.20
CA GLU A 89 13.55 23.48 4.21
C GLU A 89 13.04 23.48 2.77
N ALA A 90 12.21 22.55 2.35
CA ALA A 90 11.74 22.54 0.99
C ALA A 90 10.26 22.95 0.88
N ALA A 91 9.98 23.92 0.05
CA ALA A 91 8.61 24.24 -0.31
C ALA A 91 7.98 23.09 -1.09
N ARG A 92 6.72 22.78 -0.79
CA ARG A 92 5.93 21.84 -1.57
C ARG A 92 6.02 22.16 -3.06
N LEU A 93 6.40 21.16 -3.86
CA LEU A 93 6.50 21.26 -5.32
C LEU A 93 5.48 20.33 -5.96
N VAL A 94 4.68 20.86 -6.88
CA VAL A 94 3.77 20.08 -7.73
C VAL A 94 4.37 19.97 -9.11
N LEU A 95 4.62 18.74 -9.57
CA LEU A 95 5.12 18.45 -10.90
C LEU A 95 4.00 17.87 -11.76
N GLU A 96 3.81 18.43 -12.95
CA GLU A 96 3.04 17.81 -14.01
C GLU A 96 3.91 16.78 -14.73
N ARG A 97 3.44 15.55 -14.86
CA ARG A 97 4.15 14.46 -15.54
C ARG A 97 3.34 14.01 -16.75
N GLY A 98 4.04 13.50 -17.76
CA GLY A 98 3.38 13.04 -18.99
C GLY A 98 3.12 14.14 -20.01
N ALA A 99 2.20 13.89 -20.94
CA ALA A 99 1.84 14.86 -21.97
C ALA A 99 1.09 16.05 -21.35
N PRO A 100 1.25 17.27 -21.92
CA PRO A 100 0.49 18.43 -21.46
C PRO A 100 -1.02 18.14 -21.43
N GLY A 101 -1.66 18.40 -20.29
CA GLY A 101 -3.08 18.10 -20.07
C GLY A 101 -3.39 16.64 -19.69
N GLY A 102 -2.38 15.80 -19.47
CA GLY A 102 -2.53 14.39 -19.13
C GLY A 102 -2.89 14.11 -17.67
N HIS A 103 -2.87 15.13 -16.81
CA HIS A 103 -3.26 15.04 -15.40
C HIS A 103 -2.59 13.91 -14.63
N ASP A 104 -1.26 13.79 -14.71
CA ASP A 104 -0.45 12.89 -13.90
C ASP A 104 0.47 13.74 -12.99
N ARG A 105 -0.13 14.46 -12.05
CA ARG A 105 0.63 15.30 -11.11
C ARG A 105 1.29 14.46 -10.02
N ALA A 106 2.47 14.93 -9.61
CA ALA A 106 3.15 14.41 -8.42
C ALA A 106 3.47 15.56 -7.46
N ILE A 107 3.37 15.27 -6.16
CA ILE A 107 3.82 16.21 -5.11
C ILE A 107 5.16 15.72 -4.57
N LEU A 108 6.10 16.67 -4.41
CA LEU A 108 7.35 16.52 -3.69
C LEU A 108 7.35 17.49 -2.51
N HIS A 109 8.20 17.18 -1.52
CA HIS A 109 8.43 18.06 -0.36
C HIS A 109 7.15 18.40 0.40
N VAL A 110 6.55 17.39 0.99
CA VAL A 110 5.36 17.56 1.83
C VAL A 110 5.79 18.01 3.23
N ASN A 111 5.99 19.30 3.40
CA ASN A 111 6.37 19.92 4.67
C ASN A 111 5.19 20.16 5.62
N GLN A 112 3.96 20.15 5.12
CA GLN A 112 2.72 20.22 5.91
C GLN A 112 1.75 19.15 5.40
N PRO A 113 1.68 17.99 6.04
CA PRO A 113 0.77 16.93 5.62
C PRO A 113 -0.68 17.32 5.85
N PHE A 114 -1.54 16.93 4.90
CA PHE A 114 -2.95 17.29 4.89
C PHE A 114 -3.81 16.22 4.22
N LEU A 115 -5.12 16.29 4.44
CA LEU A 115 -6.12 15.48 3.76
C LEU A 115 -6.89 16.31 2.76
N GLU A 116 -7.08 15.78 1.55
CA GLU A 116 -8.04 16.24 0.57
C GLU A 116 -9.30 15.40 0.65
N VAL A 117 -10.46 16.04 0.69
CA VAL A 117 -11.76 15.37 0.86
C VAL A 117 -12.48 15.27 -0.46
N PHE A 118 -12.94 14.08 -0.80
CA PHE A 118 -13.74 13.78 -1.98
C PHE A 118 -15.09 13.19 -1.54
N ARG A 119 -16.16 13.94 -1.74
CA ARG A 119 -17.49 13.54 -1.27
C ARG A 119 -18.30 12.87 -2.37
N PRO A 120 -18.98 11.76 -2.09
CA PRO A 120 -19.97 11.21 -2.99
C PRO A 120 -21.25 12.07 -3.01
N ALA A 121 -21.97 12.03 -4.11
CA ALA A 121 -23.28 12.70 -4.21
C ALA A 121 -24.28 12.12 -3.18
N VAL A 122 -24.20 10.82 -2.91
CA VAL A 122 -25.03 10.12 -1.92
C VAL A 122 -24.10 9.30 -1.03
N PRO A 123 -23.76 9.78 0.19
CA PRO A 123 -22.88 9.05 1.12
C PRO A 123 -23.57 7.78 1.65
N ASN A 124 -22.83 6.68 1.70
CA ASN A 124 -23.27 5.42 2.33
C ASN A 124 -22.74 5.22 3.77
N GLY A 125 -22.02 6.21 4.31
CA GLY A 125 -21.40 6.19 5.63
C GLY A 125 -20.01 5.58 5.70
N ALA A 126 -19.53 4.89 4.65
CA ALA A 126 -18.16 4.39 4.62
C ALA A 126 -17.14 5.47 4.24
N ALA A 127 -15.92 5.33 4.74
CA ALA A 127 -14.81 6.21 4.38
C ALA A 127 -13.53 5.43 4.06
N VAL A 128 -12.72 5.99 3.16
CA VAL A 128 -11.40 5.45 2.82
C VAL A 128 -10.36 6.57 2.85
N ILE A 129 -9.28 6.37 3.60
CA ILE A 129 -8.09 7.20 3.54
C ILE A 129 -7.15 6.58 2.51
N ILE A 130 -6.83 7.32 1.45
CA ILE A 130 -6.02 6.87 0.34
C ILE A 130 -4.60 7.39 0.52
N ALA A 131 -3.62 6.49 0.51
CA ALA A 131 -2.20 6.80 0.49
C ALA A 131 -1.64 6.58 -0.91
N PRO A 132 -1.37 7.64 -1.71
CA PRO A 132 -0.77 7.52 -3.01
C PRO A 132 0.65 6.92 -2.95
N GLY A 133 1.07 6.22 -4.00
CA GLY A 133 2.44 5.76 -4.14
C GLY A 133 3.39 6.84 -4.63
N GLY A 134 4.61 6.44 -4.94
CA GLY A 134 5.66 7.33 -5.44
C GLY A 134 7.02 7.12 -4.77
N GLY A 135 7.27 5.91 -4.24
CA GLY A 135 8.57 5.49 -3.72
C GLY A 135 9.03 6.22 -2.47
N TYR A 136 8.15 6.88 -1.73
CA TYR A 136 8.46 7.72 -0.58
C TYR A 136 9.31 8.97 -0.87
N PHE A 137 9.48 9.34 -2.14
CA PHE A 137 10.13 10.59 -2.55
C PHE A 137 9.18 11.53 -3.30
N ARG A 138 7.99 11.08 -3.65
CA ARG A 138 6.88 11.87 -4.22
C ARG A 138 5.54 11.21 -3.92
N LEU A 139 4.45 11.90 -4.24
CA LEU A 139 3.08 11.37 -4.20
C LEU A 139 2.48 11.43 -5.62
N ALA A 140 2.00 10.31 -6.15
CA ALA A 140 1.31 10.23 -7.45
C ALA A 140 -0.18 10.60 -7.26
N ILE A 141 -0.47 11.89 -7.00
CA ILE A 141 -1.74 12.37 -6.47
C ILE A 141 -2.94 12.20 -7.40
N ASP A 142 -2.74 12.20 -8.70
CA ASP A 142 -3.86 12.05 -9.64
C ASP A 142 -4.25 10.58 -9.81
N LYS A 143 -3.34 9.74 -10.32
CA LYS A 143 -3.66 8.35 -10.67
C LYS A 143 -3.83 7.42 -9.48
N GLU A 144 -3.21 7.72 -8.34
CA GLU A 144 -3.24 6.89 -7.12
C GLU A 144 -3.87 7.64 -5.92
N GLY A 145 -4.38 8.83 -6.13
CA GLY A 145 -5.11 9.64 -5.16
C GLY A 145 -6.50 10.05 -5.65
N ALA A 146 -6.58 11.09 -6.46
CA ALA A 146 -7.85 11.69 -6.90
C ALA A 146 -8.70 10.73 -7.76
N ALA A 147 -8.11 9.98 -8.69
CA ALA A 147 -8.84 9.05 -9.52
C ALA A 147 -9.47 7.90 -8.70
N PRO A 148 -8.76 7.19 -7.81
CA PRO A 148 -9.38 6.24 -6.89
C PRO A 148 -10.43 6.88 -5.98
N ALA A 149 -10.21 8.11 -5.49
CA ALA A 149 -11.18 8.82 -4.66
C ALA A 149 -12.51 9.03 -5.40
N ARG A 150 -12.47 9.53 -6.62
CA ARG A 150 -13.68 9.71 -7.46
C ARG A 150 -14.33 8.38 -7.84
N ARG A 151 -13.53 7.33 -8.05
CA ARG A 151 -14.08 5.99 -8.27
C ARG A 151 -14.85 5.46 -7.05
N LEU A 152 -14.31 5.65 -5.85
CA LEU A 152 -14.95 5.29 -4.59
C LEU A 152 -16.24 6.10 -4.35
N ASN A 153 -16.25 7.38 -4.73
CA ASN A 153 -17.45 8.21 -4.66
C ASN A 153 -18.63 7.63 -5.44
N GLN A 154 -18.38 6.95 -6.57
CA GLN A 154 -19.43 6.27 -7.35
C GLN A 154 -20.13 5.15 -6.56
N SER A 155 -19.44 4.57 -5.58
CA SER A 155 -19.96 3.56 -4.65
C SER A 155 -20.48 4.16 -3.33
N GLY A 156 -20.61 5.50 -3.24
CA GLY A 156 -21.11 6.19 -2.05
C GLY A 156 -20.08 6.37 -0.93
N VAL A 157 -18.82 6.04 -1.17
CA VAL A 157 -17.75 6.15 -0.17
C VAL A 157 -17.17 7.56 -0.14
N THR A 158 -17.04 8.16 1.04
CA THR A 158 -16.27 9.40 1.21
C THR A 158 -14.78 9.06 1.22
N ALA A 159 -14.00 9.67 0.33
CA ALA A 159 -12.58 9.42 0.22
C ALA A 159 -11.76 10.61 0.74
N PHE A 160 -10.63 10.29 1.36
CA PHE A 160 -9.67 11.25 1.89
C PHE A 160 -8.30 10.93 1.32
N VAL A 161 -7.76 11.76 0.43
CA VAL A 161 -6.42 11.57 -0.12
C VAL A 161 -5.40 12.16 0.84
N LEU A 162 -4.51 11.33 1.33
CA LEU A 162 -3.49 11.70 2.30
C LEU A 162 -2.23 12.18 1.58
N ASN A 163 -1.91 13.45 1.77
CA ASN A 163 -0.64 14.03 1.40
C ASN A 163 0.29 13.91 2.61
N TYR A 164 1.01 12.79 2.70
CA TYR A 164 1.87 12.45 3.85
C TYR A 164 3.31 12.90 3.65
N ARG A 165 4.04 13.10 4.76
CA ARG A 165 5.46 13.44 4.74
C ARG A 165 6.28 12.34 4.08
N LEU A 166 7.25 12.75 3.27
CA LEU A 166 8.09 11.86 2.49
C LEU A 166 9.41 11.59 3.23
N PRO A 167 9.77 10.33 3.52
CA PRO A 167 11.06 9.99 4.13
C PRO A 167 12.27 10.57 3.40
N ALA A 168 12.20 10.70 2.04
CA ALA A 168 13.26 11.30 1.25
C ALA A 168 13.53 12.78 1.56
N ASP A 169 12.61 13.47 2.24
CA ASP A 169 12.79 14.85 2.67
C ASP A 169 13.67 14.96 3.95
N GLY A 170 14.12 13.83 4.54
CA GLY A 170 15.08 13.82 5.65
C GLY A 170 14.48 14.12 7.02
N TRP A 171 13.22 13.79 7.26
CA TRP A 171 12.57 13.93 8.57
C TRP A 171 13.35 13.18 9.67
N ALA A 172 13.43 13.74 10.86
CA ALA A 172 14.16 13.12 11.98
C ALA A 172 13.55 11.76 12.40
N SER A 173 12.23 11.58 12.24
CA SER A 173 11.56 10.28 12.42
C SER A 173 11.66 9.35 11.20
N GLY A 174 12.23 9.80 10.08
CA GLY A 174 12.48 8.99 8.89
C GLY A 174 11.22 8.30 8.37
N TYR A 175 11.26 6.96 8.28
CA TYR A 175 10.13 6.16 7.80
C TYR A 175 8.94 6.09 8.78
N ASP A 176 9.09 6.57 10.01
CA ASP A 176 7.95 6.72 10.92
C ASP A 176 7.16 8.02 10.66
N ALA A 177 7.72 9.03 9.98
CA ALA A 177 7.01 10.26 9.65
C ALA A 177 5.67 10.00 8.91
N PRO A 178 5.64 9.24 7.79
CA PRO A 178 4.36 8.91 7.14
C PRO A 178 3.45 8.05 8.03
N VAL A 179 3.99 7.18 8.89
CA VAL A 179 3.18 6.37 9.82
C VAL A 179 2.49 7.25 10.86
N GLN A 180 3.17 8.27 11.37
CA GLN A 180 2.56 9.30 12.23
C GLN A 180 1.40 9.98 11.52
N ASP A 181 1.60 10.36 10.25
CA ASP A 181 0.59 11.06 9.46
C ASP A 181 -0.64 10.20 9.18
N ILE A 182 -0.47 8.92 8.79
CA ILE A 182 -1.64 8.07 8.51
C ILE A 182 -2.39 7.69 9.79
N GLN A 183 -1.70 7.46 10.91
CA GLN A 183 -2.37 7.25 12.19
C GLN A 183 -3.17 8.49 12.60
N ARG A 184 -2.58 9.68 12.45
CA ARG A 184 -3.26 10.95 12.74
C ARG A 184 -4.45 11.16 11.82
N ALA A 185 -4.33 10.86 10.52
CA ALA A 185 -5.41 10.95 9.54
C ALA A 185 -6.61 10.08 9.94
N ILE A 186 -6.37 8.81 10.31
CA ILE A 186 -7.44 7.89 10.75
C ILE A 186 -8.15 8.45 11.99
N ARG A 187 -7.40 8.92 12.99
CA ARG A 187 -7.92 9.50 14.20
C ARG A 187 -8.77 10.75 13.92
N LEU A 188 -8.28 11.66 13.06
CA LEU A 188 -9.00 12.88 12.70
C LEU A 188 -10.30 12.61 11.94
N VAL A 189 -10.26 11.69 10.96
CA VAL A 189 -11.46 11.30 10.20
C VAL A 189 -12.48 10.69 11.14
N ARG A 190 -12.07 9.80 12.04
CA ARG A 190 -12.95 9.17 13.04
C ARG A 190 -13.49 10.17 14.06
N ALA A 191 -12.66 11.10 14.54
CA ALA A 191 -13.09 12.16 15.47
C ALA A 191 -14.13 13.11 14.85
N ARG A 192 -14.04 13.32 13.54
CA ARG A 192 -14.92 14.24 12.78
C ARG A 192 -15.97 13.50 11.94
N ALA A 193 -16.24 12.24 12.24
CA ALA A 193 -17.14 11.40 11.44
C ALA A 193 -18.52 12.03 11.22
N ALA A 194 -19.07 12.70 12.24
CA ALA A 194 -20.35 13.39 12.14
C ALA A 194 -20.37 14.52 11.08
N THR A 195 -19.22 15.19 10.86
CA THR A 195 -19.09 16.27 9.85
C THR A 195 -19.35 15.76 8.42
N TRP A 196 -19.07 14.50 8.17
CA TRP A 196 -19.18 13.87 6.85
C TRP A 196 -20.23 12.76 6.81
N ASN A 197 -21.04 12.64 7.86
CA ASN A 197 -22.06 11.58 7.99
C ASN A 197 -21.46 10.17 7.84
N LEU A 198 -20.34 9.90 8.53
CA LEU A 198 -19.64 8.64 8.49
C LEU A 198 -20.02 7.72 9.65
N ASP A 199 -20.00 6.42 9.39
CA ASP A 199 -20.00 5.36 10.38
C ASP A 199 -18.55 5.14 10.88
N VAL A 200 -18.31 5.37 12.16
CA VAL A 200 -16.99 5.24 12.80
C VAL A 200 -16.39 3.83 12.73
N ALA A 201 -17.22 2.82 12.46
CA ALA A 201 -16.82 1.42 12.29
C ALA A 201 -16.57 1.03 10.83
N ARG A 202 -16.64 1.97 9.88
CA ARG A 202 -16.43 1.72 8.45
C ARG A 202 -15.42 2.70 7.83
N ILE A 203 -14.31 2.95 8.53
CA ILE A 203 -13.22 3.83 8.10
C ILE A 203 -12.00 2.97 7.78
N GLY A 204 -11.69 2.80 6.51
CA GLY A 204 -10.56 2.00 6.05
C GLY A 204 -9.43 2.81 5.43
N VAL A 205 -8.41 2.08 5.01
CA VAL A 205 -7.25 2.62 4.29
C VAL A 205 -7.11 1.95 2.92
N MET A 206 -6.65 2.70 1.94
CA MET A 206 -6.26 2.19 0.62
C MET A 206 -4.89 2.75 0.28
N GLY A 207 -4.00 1.92 -0.24
CA GLY A 207 -2.67 2.41 -0.60
C GLY A 207 -2.09 1.73 -1.81
N PHE A 208 -1.24 2.45 -2.51
CA PHE A 208 -0.64 2.06 -3.79
C PHE A 208 0.89 2.06 -3.68
N SER A 209 1.58 0.98 -4.09
CA SER A 209 3.05 0.92 -4.09
C SER A 209 3.65 1.26 -2.70
N ALA A 210 4.44 2.32 -2.58
CA ALA A 210 4.93 2.84 -1.30
C ALA A 210 3.79 3.29 -0.38
N GLY A 211 2.72 3.90 -0.92
CA GLY A 211 1.50 4.19 -0.18
C GLY A 211 0.76 2.92 0.28
N GLY A 212 0.91 1.82 -0.48
CA GLY A 212 0.46 0.49 -0.08
C GLY A 212 1.24 -0.04 1.12
N ASN A 213 2.56 0.19 1.17
CA ASN A 213 3.37 -0.06 2.36
C ASN A 213 2.86 0.75 3.55
N LEU A 214 2.58 2.05 3.36
CA LEU A 214 2.04 2.91 4.41
C LEU A 214 0.67 2.43 4.91
N ALA A 215 -0.23 2.03 4.01
CA ALA A 215 -1.53 1.48 4.38
C ALA A 215 -1.39 0.13 5.14
N ALA A 216 -0.45 -0.72 4.73
CA ALA A 216 -0.12 -1.95 5.46
C ALA A 216 0.49 -1.64 6.84
N ALA A 217 1.33 -0.59 6.95
CA ALA A 217 1.83 -0.12 8.24
C ALA A 217 0.69 0.38 9.14
N ALA A 218 -0.30 1.09 8.58
CA ALA A 218 -1.49 1.49 9.34
C ALA A 218 -2.29 0.29 9.88
N VAL A 219 -2.30 -0.86 9.15
CA VAL A 219 -2.90 -2.11 9.60
C VAL A 219 -2.07 -2.79 10.68
N ALA A 220 -0.76 -2.90 10.48
CA ALA A 220 0.12 -3.72 11.32
C ALA A 220 0.63 -3.00 12.56
N ARG A 221 0.62 -1.66 12.53
CA ARG A 221 1.23 -0.77 13.53
C ARG A 221 0.24 0.24 14.14
N PHE A 222 -1.07 0.03 14.03
CA PHE A 222 -2.09 0.99 14.51
C PHE A 222 -1.98 1.28 16.01
N ASP A 223 -1.41 0.39 16.78
CA ASP A 223 -1.20 0.48 18.23
C ASP A 223 0.23 0.90 18.63
N ASP A 224 1.15 1.05 17.67
CA ASP A 224 2.45 1.65 17.92
C ASP A 224 2.27 3.13 18.31
N GLN A 225 2.93 3.57 19.37
CA GLN A 225 2.95 4.97 19.77
C GLN A 225 4.10 5.70 19.03
N VAL A 226 3.84 6.12 17.80
CA VAL A 226 4.84 6.75 16.93
C VAL A 226 4.97 8.27 17.14
N TYR A 227 4.07 8.88 17.89
CA TYR A 227 4.13 10.29 18.31
C TYR A 227 3.40 10.51 19.63
N ALA A 228 3.70 11.63 20.32
CA ALA A 228 3.01 12.04 21.54
C ALA A 228 1.62 12.59 21.22
N ALA A 229 0.62 12.24 22.01
CA ALA A 229 -0.73 12.77 21.85
C ALA A 229 -0.74 14.30 22.02
N ILE A 230 -1.40 15.02 21.12
CA ILE A 230 -1.48 16.49 21.11
C ILE A 230 -2.88 17.03 21.37
N ASP A 231 -3.92 16.25 21.06
CA ASP A 231 -5.31 16.66 21.28
C ASP A 231 -6.24 15.46 21.58
N ALA A 232 -7.55 15.73 21.66
CA ALA A 232 -8.55 14.72 21.97
C ALA A 232 -8.67 13.62 20.88
N ALA A 233 -8.37 13.93 19.62
CA ALA A 233 -8.42 12.96 18.54
C ALA A 233 -7.37 11.85 18.74
N ASP A 234 -6.25 12.14 19.38
CA ASP A 234 -5.17 11.16 19.60
C ASP A 234 -5.51 10.10 20.66
N ARG A 235 -6.61 10.28 21.39
CA ARG A 235 -7.16 9.26 22.29
C ARG A 235 -8.01 8.22 21.57
N ILE A 236 -8.36 8.48 20.31
CA ILE A 236 -9.13 7.59 19.46
C ILE A 236 -8.20 6.58 18.81
N SER A 237 -8.67 5.34 18.60
CA SER A 237 -7.88 4.30 17.94
C SER A 237 -7.52 4.69 16.51
N ALA A 238 -6.25 4.50 16.14
CA ALA A 238 -5.77 4.60 14.76
C ALA A 238 -6.00 3.31 13.94
N ARG A 239 -6.67 2.28 14.52
CA ARG A 239 -6.94 1.04 13.80
C ARG A 239 -7.91 1.29 12.64
N PRO A 240 -7.54 1.01 11.39
CA PRO A 240 -8.49 1.03 10.30
C PRO A 240 -9.46 -0.15 10.43
N ASP A 241 -10.67 -0.04 9.86
CA ASP A 241 -11.66 -1.10 9.92
C ASP A 241 -11.50 -2.10 8.77
N PHE A 242 -10.78 -1.72 7.71
CA PHE A 242 -10.37 -2.57 6.59
C PHE A 242 -9.20 -1.94 5.84
N ALA A 243 -8.55 -2.70 4.96
CA ALA A 243 -7.50 -2.20 4.08
C ALA A 243 -7.60 -2.73 2.65
N CYS A 244 -7.23 -1.89 1.67
CA CYS A 244 -7.01 -2.26 0.28
C CYS A 244 -5.56 -1.93 -0.09
N LEU A 245 -4.78 -2.94 -0.45
CA LEU A 245 -3.34 -2.84 -0.70
C LEU A 245 -3.06 -3.17 -2.17
N CYS A 246 -2.75 -2.13 -2.96
CA CYS A 246 -2.52 -2.24 -4.38
C CYS A 246 -1.02 -2.31 -4.68
N TYR A 247 -0.54 -3.43 -5.23
CA TYR A 247 0.89 -3.67 -5.55
C TYR A 247 1.83 -3.09 -4.49
N ALA A 248 1.49 -3.36 -3.23
CA ALA A 248 2.13 -2.74 -2.08
C ALA A 248 3.53 -3.30 -1.82
N ALA A 249 4.49 -2.42 -1.55
CA ALA A 249 5.86 -2.78 -1.22
C ALA A 249 5.96 -3.21 0.27
N MET A 250 5.65 -4.47 0.59
CA MET A 250 5.60 -4.95 1.99
C MET A 250 6.97 -4.97 2.68
N ASN A 251 8.02 -5.13 1.90
CA ASN A 251 9.39 -5.17 2.40
C ASN A 251 10.18 -3.98 1.86
N MET A 252 10.48 -3.02 2.73
CA MET A 252 11.34 -1.87 2.45
C MET A 252 12.76 -2.10 3.00
N GLY A 253 13.10 -3.32 3.39
CA GLY A 253 14.36 -3.68 4.08
C GLY A 253 15.63 -3.54 3.24
N ASN A 254 15.52 -3.41 1.91
CA ASN A 254 16.65 -3.10 1.05
C ASN A 254 16.86 -1.58 1.00
N ARG A 255 17.24 -1.01 2.14
CA ARG A 255 17.70 0.39 2.16
C ARG A 255 18.87 0.55 1.21
N PRO A 256 19.03 1.71 0.55
CA PRO A 256 20.31 2.08 -0.02
C PRO A 256 21.43 1.86 0.99
N GLN A 257 22.55 1.29 0.56
CA GLN A 257 23.69 1.10 1.43
C GLN A 257 24.11 2.45 2.02
N GLY A 258 24.04 2.60 3.34
CA GLY A 258 24.33 3.86 4.03
C GLY A 258 23.10 4.69 4.43
N ASP A 259 21.89 4.30 4.06
CA ASP A 259 20.66 4.93 4.57
C ASP A 259 20.48 4.56 6.06
N ALA A 260 20.79 5.51 6.94
CA ALA A 260 20.64 5.41 8.39
C ALA A 260 19.32 6.03 8.87
N SER A 261 18.37 6.31 7.98
CA SER A 261 17.09 6.92 8.35
C SER A 261 16.40 6.10 9.44
N PRO A 262 15.95 6.71 10.53
CA PRO A 262 15.26 6.02 11.61
C PRO A 262 13.90 5.47 11.14
N GLY A 263 13.29 4.65 11.98
CA GLY A 263 11.99 4.05 11.74
C GLY A 263 12.05 2.53 11.71
N ASP A 264 10.90 1.91 11.94
CA ASP A 264 10.80 0.45 11.93
C ASP A 264 10.44 -0.07 10.54
N LEU A 265 11.44 -0.61 9.85
CA LEU A 265 11.35 -1.15 8.49
C LEU A 265 11.25 -2.69 8.45
N ARG A 266 10.91 -3.33 9.55
CA ARG A 266 10.64 -4.78 9.49
C ARG A 266 9.58 -5.06 8.43
N PRO A 267 9.73 -6.12 7.62
CA PRO A 267 8.71 -6.51 6.65
C PRO A 267 7.32 -6.58 7.30
N LEU A 268 6.32 -6.01 6.65
CA LEU A 268 4.98 -5.85 7.27
C LEU A 268 4.20 -7.15 7.33
N ASP A 269 4.48 -8.10 6.46
CA ASP A 269 3.99 -9.49 6.55
C ASP A 269 4.42 -10.17 7.85
N GLN A 270 5.63 -9.88 8.36
CA GLN A 270 6.15 -10.40 9.63
C GLN A 270 5.50 -9.75 10.87
N ARG A 271 4.72 -8.70 10.69
CA ARG A 271 3.96 -8.04 11.75
C ARG A 271 2.49 -8.45 11.80
N VAL A 272 2.07 -9.33 10.87
CA VAL A 272 0.69 -9.82 10.85
C VAL A 272 0.43 -10.68 12.09
N ARG A 273 -0.67 -10.38 12.77
CA ARG A 273 -1.10 -11.04 14.00
C ARG A 273 -2.63 -11.19 14.04
N PRO A 274 -3.18 -12.08 14.89
CA PRO A 274 -4.64 -12.18 15.05
C PRO A 274 -5.28 -10.83 15.43
N GLY A 275 -6.48 -10.60 14.94
CA GLY A 275 -7.27 -9.39 15.27
C GLY A 275 -6.97 -8.17 14.39
N LEU A 276 -6.10 -8.28 13.39
CA LEU A 276 -5.97 -7.23 12.36
C LEU A 276 -7.25 -7.12 11.52
N PRO A 277 -7.52 -5.94 10.93
CA PRO A 277 -8.69 -5.74 10.08
C PRO A 277 -8.62 -6.59 8.80
N PRO A 278 -9.77 -6.83 8.12
CA PRO A 278 -9.82 -7.49 6.81
C PRO A 278 -8.96 -6.76 5.77
N VAL A 279 -8.29 -7.54 4.91
CA VAL A 279 -7.37 -7.02 3.89
C VAL A 279 -7.79 -7.49 2.50
N PHE A 280 -7.81 -6.56 1.54
CA PHE A 280 -7.94 -6.82 0.11
C PHE A 280 -6.61 -6.52 -0.57
N LEU A 281 -6.10 -7.45 -1.36
CA LEU A 281 -4.82 -7.35 -2.07
C LEU A 281 -5.04 -7.39 -3.58
N VAL A 282 -4.36 -6.52 -4.31
CA VAL A 282 -4.34 -6.57 -5.78
C VAL A 282 -2.93 -6.34 -6.31
N HIS A 283 -2.50 -7.17 -7.28
CA HIS A 283 -1.17 -7.10 -7.87
C HIS A 283 -1.18 -7.60 -9.32
N ALA A 284 -0.17 -7.23 -10.10
CA ALA A 284 0.11 -7.81 -11.40
C ALA A 284 1.33 -8.73 -11.32
N ALA A 285 1.26 -9.89 -11.97
CA ALA A 285 2.34 -10.88 -11.93
C ALA A 285 3.59 -10.43 -12.70
N ASP A 286 3.41 -9.51 -13.66
CA ASP A 286 4.45 -8.89 -14.47
C ASP A 286 5.00 -7.58 -13.88
N ASP A 287 4.70 -7.27 -12.62
CA ASP A 287 5.26 -6.11 -11.92
C ASP A 287 6.78 -6.28 -11.74
N ASP A 288 7.56 -5.45 -12.44
CA ASP A 288 9.02 -5.46 -12.45
C ASP A 288 9.64 -4.51 -11.40
N THR A 289 8.81 -3.77 -10.69
CA THR A 289 9.22 -2.79 -9.67
C THR A 289 9.00 -3.32 -8.26
N VAL A 290 7.81 -3.82 -7.97
CA VAL A 290 7.48 -4.49 -6.71
C VAL A 290 7.12 -5.94 -7.01
N PRO A 291 7.96 -6.92 -6.62
CA PRO A 291 7.68 -8.32 -6.89
C PRO A 291 6.33 -8.75 -6.32
N VAL A 292 5.56 -9.51 -7.10
CA VAL A 292 4.24 -10.02 -6.70
C VAL A 292 4.30 -10.86 -5.41
N SER A 293 5.47 -11.42 -5.10
CA SER A 293 5.73 -12.16 -3.84
C SER A 293 5.38 -11.34 -2.60
N HIS A 294 5.53 -10.01 -2.64
CA HIS A 294 5.14 -9.14 -1.51
C HIS A 294 3.66 -9.30 -1.14
N SER A 295 2.77 -9.35 -2.12
CA SER A 295 1.34 -9.60 -1.87
C SER A 295 1.07 -11.05 -1.46
N MET A 296 1.81 -12.02 -2.02
CA MET A 296 1.67 -13.44 -1.67
C MET A 296 2.12 -13.70 -0.24
N ASP A 297 3.22 -13.11 0.20
CA ASP A 297 3.73 -13.23 1.58
C ASP A 297 2.74 -12.62 2.58
N MET A 298 2.20 -11.42 2.29
CA MET A 298 1.16 -10.79 3.10
C MET A 298 -0.11 -11.65 3.17
N PHE A 299 -0.56 -12.21 2.04
CA PHE A 299 -1.71 -13.12 2.01
C PHE A 299 -1.46 -14.34 2.89
N THR A 300 -0.29 -14.97 2.77
CA THR A 300 0.09 -16.16 3.54
C THR A 300 0.13 -15.85 5.03
N ALA A 301 0.71 -14.73 5.43
CA ALA A 301 0.77 -14.27 6.81
C ALA A 301 -0.64 -14.00 7.38
N CYS A 302 -1.52 -13.33 6.62
CA CYS A 302 -2.92 -13.11 7.01
C CYS A 302 -3.66 -14.43 7.22
N LYS A 303 -3.49 -15.40 6.32
CA LYS A 303 -4.11 -16.75 6.47
C LYS A 303 -3.60 -17.46 7.71
N ALA A 304 -2.30 -17.42 7.98
CA ALA A 304 -1.70 -18.04 9.17
C ALA A 304 -2.21 -17.41 10.47
N ALA A 305 -2.50 -16.12 10.48
CA ALA A 305 -3.02 -15.36 11.62
C ALA A 305 -4.56 -15.35 11.73
N ASN A 306 -5.29 -16.04 10.84
CA ASN A 306 -6.76 -16.00 10.74
C ASN A 306 -7.30 -14.57 10.52
N VAL A 307 -6.55 -13.71 9.84
CA VAL A 307 -7.01 -12.40 9.37
C VAL A 307 -7.78 -12.61 8.07
N PRO A 308 -9.03 -12.10 7.94
CA PRO A 308 -9.77 -12.18 6.69
C PRO A 308 -9.00 -11.49 5.56
N VAL A 309 -8.76 -12.22 4.47
CA VAL A 309 -7.98 -11.70 3.34
C VAL A 309 -8.52 -12.23 2.02
N GLU A 310 -8.62 -11.35 1.03
CA GLU A 310 -8.89 -11.67 -0.37
C GLU A 310 -7.77 -11.10 -1.24
N MET A 311 -7.34 -11.85 -2.27
CA MET A 311 -6.23 -11.43 -3.13
C MET A 311 -6.56 -11.72 -4.60
N HIS A 312 -6.26 -10.73 -5.46
CA HIS A 312 -6.36 -10.82 -6.90
C HIS A 312 -4.99 -10.57 -7.54
N ILE A 313 -4.50 -11.56 -8.25
CA ILE A 313 -3.27 -11.47 -9.05
C ILE A 313 -3.66 -11.56 -10.53
N TYR A 314 -3.33 -10.51 -11.28
CA TYR A 314 -3.55 -10.44 -12.72
C TYR A 314 -2.26 -10.81 -13.45
N GLN A 315 -2.38 -11.50 -14.57
CA GLN A 315 -1.19 -11.89 -15.37
C GLN A 315 -0.40 -10.67 -15.83
N GLU A 316 -1.11 -9.60 -16.21
CA GLU A 316 -0.53 -8.39 -16.80
C GLU A 316 -1.09 -7.13 -16.13
N GLY A 317 -0.26 -6.10 -16.01
CA GLY A 317 -0.61 -4.80 -15.45
C GLY A 317 0.61 -3.91 -15.23
N GLY A 318 1.77 -4.53 -15.04
CA GLY A 318 3.00 -3.85 -14.66
C GLY A 318 2.89 -3.19 -13.28
N HIS A 319 3.77 -2.22 -13.01
CA HIS A 319 3.73 -1.45 -11.76
C HIS A 319 2.95 -0.16 -11.90
N GLY A 320 2.26 0.23 -10.82
CA GLY A 320 1.66 1.57 -10.73
C GLY A 320 0.48 1.77 -11.67
N PHE A 321 -0.27 0.71 -11.98
CA PHE A 321 -1.39 0.80 -12.92
C PHE A 321 -2.58 1.61 -12.41
N GLY A 322 -2.78 1.73 -11.09
CA GLY A 322 -3.90 2.49 -10.51
C GLY A 322 -5.24 2.18 -11.19
N LEU A 323 -5.85 3.19 -11.79
CA LEU A 323 -7.04 3.09 -12.62
C LEU A 323 -6.78 3.39 -14.10
N SER A 324 -5.51 3.48 -14.52
CA SER A 324 -5.13 3.97 -15.85
C SER A 324 -5.11 2.90 -16.94
N LEU A 325 -5.32 1.62 -16.61
CA LEU A 325 -5.33 0.56 -17.60
C LEU A 325 -6.58 0.64 -18.50
N PRO A 326 -6.42 0.36 -19.81
CA PRO A 326 -7.56 0.24 -20.72
C PRO A 326 -8.55 -0.83 -20.25
N ALA A 327 -9.84 -0.64 -20.52
CA ALA A 327 -10.92 -1.51 -20.06
C ALA A 327 -10.81 -2.98 -20.53
N ASN A 328 -10.07 -3.24 -21.61
CA ASN A 328 -9.81 -4.59 -22.11
C ASN A 328 -8.67 -5.32 -21.38
N ARG A 329 -7.99 -4.67 -20.43
CA ARG A 329 -6.98 -5.32 -19.58
C ARG A 329 -7.64 -5.90 -18.33
N PRO A 330 -7.43 -7.18 -17.99
CA PRO A 330 -8.06 -7.81 -16.83
C PRO A 330 -7.83 -7.04 -15.52
N ALA A 331 -6.63 -6.52 -15.30
CA ALA A 331 -6.32 -5.75 -14.10
C ALA A 331 -7.11 -4.43 -13.98
N SER A 332 -7.71 -3.90 -15.06
CA SER A 332 -8.58 -2.71 -14.98
C SER A 332 -9.87 -2.97 -14.19
N HIS A 333 -10.24 -4.22 -13.97
CA HIS A 333 -11.47 -4.62 -13.28
C HIS A 333 -11.32 -4.74 -11.76
N TRP A 334 -10.13 -4.54 -11.21
CA TRP A 334 -9.89 -4.66 -9.77
C TRP A 334 -10.82 -3.81 -8.89
N PRO A 335 -11.26 -2.57 -9.30
CA PRO A 335 -12.15 -1.79 -8.44
C PRO A 335 -13.53 -2.44 -8.28
N GLY A 336 -14.01 -3.16 -9.29
CA GLY A 336 -15.25 -3.95 -9.20
C GLY A 336 -15.11 -5.16 -8.26
N ALA A 337 -13.94 -5.81 -8.27
CA ALA A 337 -13.64 -6.89 -7.33
C ALA A 337 -13.60 -6.35 -5.89
N PHE A 338 -12.95 -5.20 -5.67
CA PHE A 338 -12.94 -4.52 -4.37
C PHE A 338 -14.38 -4.17 -3.92
N ASP A 339 -15.21 -3.58 -4.77
CA ASP A 339 -16.60 -3.25 -4.44
C ASP A 339 -17.39 -4.51 -4.02
N THR A 340 -17.20 -5.62 -4.74
CA THR A 340 -17.85 -6.90 -4.44
C THR A 340 -17.43 -7.43 -3.08
N TRP A 341 -16.13 -7.43 -2.81
CA TRP A 341 -15.57 -7.83 -1.52
C TRP A 341 -16.08 -6.93 -0.38
N ALA A 342 -16.04 -5.62 -0.57
CA ALA A 342 -16.43 -4.64 0.43
C ALA A 342 -17.92 -4.69 0.77
N ARG A 343 -18.79 -5.04 -0.20
CA ARG A 343 -20.23 -5.31 0.08
C ARG A 343 -20.42 -6.59 0.87
N ARG A 344 -19.73 -7.66 0.50
CA ARG A 344 -19.83 -8.97 1.20
C ARG A 344 -19.34 -8.90 2.64
N THR A 345 -18.39 -8.03 2.93
CA THR A 345 -17.85 -7.80 4.27
C THR A 345 -18.61 -6.73 5.08
N GLY A 346 -19.67 -6.14 4.51
CA GLY A 346 -20.48 -5.13 5.17
C GLY A 346 -19.86 -3.72 5.20
N ILE A 347 -18.75 -3.52 4.50
CA ILE A 347 -18.04 -2.22 4.45
C ILE A 347 -18.84 -1.20 3.63
N LEU A 348 -19.36 -1.59 2.49
CA LEU A 348 -20.11 -0.68 1.60
C LEU A 348 -21.62 -0.67 1.84
N GLY A 349 -22.16 -1.46 2.73
CA GLY A 349 -23.58 -1.54 3.04
C GLY A 349 -24.37 -2.36 2.03
#